data_accc60119190f31f0fd47ac960e0e477
#
_entry.id   accc60119190f31f0fd47ac960e0e477
#
_cell.length_a   1.000
_cell.length_b   1.000
_cell.length_c   1.000
_cell.angle_alpha   90.00
_cell.angle_beta   90.00
_cell.angle_gamma   90.00
#
_symmetry.space_group_name_H-M   'P 1'
#
loop_
_entity.id
_entity.type
_entity.pdbx_description
1 polymer ?
#
loop_
_entity_poly.entity_id
_entity_poly.type
_entity_poly.pdbx_seq_one_letter_code
_entity_poly.pdbx_strand_id
1 'polypeptide(L)'
;MLEVVFSDSAKGAMKVAKNYNKQNMLNGAVGYIGKKPSEEESEKQFEGKALGGNFKDVVCIGFNLDIGDIAGGIDSEARKNVFKKVFGSVTFEDNEIERYFNSQREDFEKLLINAKSGEPIRVWKSNTPYSACAFAFLCDALRNIECKINTISLPEYWKISDNTIQSYADWTEILPGHFHRFLTLEREISNNEKRMQSSLWNDLRAENAPLRALVNGKLISVP
;
A
#
# COMPACT_ATOMS: atom_id res chain seq x y z
N MET A 1 -11.22 -7.49 10.43
CA MET A 1 -9.87 -6.87 10.32
C MET A 1 -9.78 -6.18 8.98
N LEU A 2 -9.49 -4.88 8.97
CA LEU A 2 -9.33 -4.07 7.77
C LEU A 2 -7.88 -4.15 7.28
N GLU A 3 -7.68 -4.45 5.99
CA GLU A 3 -6.36 -4.43 5.34
C GLU A 3 -6.13 -3.08 4.68
N VAL A 4 -5.01 -2.45 4.97
CA VAL A 4 -4.62 -1.15 4.42
C VAL A 4 -3.38 -1.32 3.56
N VAL A 5 -3.46 -0.87 2.33
CA VAL A 5 -2.37 -0.79 1.36
C VAL A 5 -2.23 0.64 0.83
N PHE A 6 -1.14 0.95 0.15
CA PHE A 6 -0.82 2.32 -0.25
C PHE A 6 -0.75 2.53 -1.77
N SER A 7 -1.16 1.54 -2.56
CA SER A 7 -1.33 1.67 -4.01
C SER A 7 -2.53 0.87 -4.51
N ASP A 8 -3.16 1.33 -5.61
CA ASP A 8 -4.33 0.65 -6.20
C ASP A 8 -3.96 -0.72 -6.76
N SER A 9 -2.75 -0.88 -7.29
CA SER A 9 -2.26 -2.18 -7.75
C SER A 9 -2.13 -3.17 -6.59
N ALA A 10 -1.58 -2.73 -5.44
CA ALA A 10 -1.54 -3.55 -4.22
C ALA A 10 -2.95 -3.85 -3.69
N LYS A 11 -3.90 -2.89 -3.76
CA LYS A 11 -5.31 -3.11 -3.41
C LYS A 11 -5.94 -4.21 -4.27
N GLY A 12 -5.71 -4.16 -5.59
CA GLY A 12 -6.17 -5.20 -6.51
C GLY A 12 -5.61 -6.57 -6.17
N ALA A 13 -4.28 -6.68 -6.00
CA ALA A 13 -3.60 -7.91 -5.63
C ALA A 13 -4.09 -8.47 -4.28
N MET A 14 -4.27 -7.60 -3.28
CA MET A 14 -4.76 -7.96 -1.95
C MET A 14 -6.21 -8.48 -1.99
N LYS A 15 -7.10 -7.87 -2.78
CA LYS A 15 -8.47 -8.36 -2.97
C LYS A 15 -8.49 -9.78 -3.56
N VAL A 16 -7.61 -10.06 -4.53
CA VAL A 16 -7.45 -11.41 -5.08
C VAL A 16 -6.86 -12.33 -4.01
N ALA A 17 -5.86 -11.88 -3.25
CA ALA A 17 -5.24 -12.66 -2.18
C ALA A 17 -6.24 -13.11 -1.10
N LYS A 18 -7.26 -12.30 -0.77
CA LYS A 18 -8.30 -12.67 0.20
C LYS A 18 -9.01 -13.97 -0.16
N ASN A 19 -9.33 -14.16 -1.42
CA ASN A 19 -10.07 -15.31 -1.94
C ASN A 19 -9.24 -16.10 -2.96
N TYR A 20 -7.92 -16.13 -2.77
CA TYR A 20 -7.00 -16.73 -3.72
C TYR A 20 -7.40 -18.19 -4.04
N ASN A 21 -7.45 -18.48 -5.32
CA ASN A 21 -7.66 -19.83 -5.84
C ASN A 21 -6.69 -20.04 -7.02
N LYS A 22 -5.78 -21.01 -6.88
CA LYS A 22 -4.78 -21.35 -7.90
C LYS A 22 -5.41 -21.65 -9.25
N GLN A 23 -6.50 -22.42 -9.26
CA GLN A 23 -7.16 -22.85 -10.51
C GLN A 23 -7.74 -21.65 -11.29
N ASN A 24 -8.27 -20.65 -10.57
CA ASN A 24 -8.77 -19.43 -11.20
C ASN A 24 -7.63 -18.62 -11.84
N MET A 25 -6.42 -18.66 -11.25
CA MET A 25 -5.25 -18.00 -11.83
C MET A 25 -4.75 -18.73 -13.08
N LEU A 26 -4.70 -20.06 -13.06
CA LEU A 26 -4.28 -20.87 -14.20
C LEU A 26 -5.24 -20.77 -15.39
N ASN A 27 -6.55 -20.65 -15.11
CA ASN A 27 -7.59 -20.52 -16.12
C ASN A 27 -7.85 -19.07 -16.56
N GLY A 28 -7.24 -18.09 -15.87
CA GLY A 28 -7.38 -16.67 -16.17
C GLY A 28 -6.55 -16.23 -17.37
N ALA A 29 -6.84 -15.02 -17.88
CA ALA A 29 -6.03 -14.38 -18.91
C ALA A 29 -4.73 -13.86 -18.28
N VAL A 30 -3.69 -14.68 -18.23
CA VAL A 30 -2.35 -14.29 -17.78
C VAL A 30 -1.50 -13.94 -18.99
N GLY A 31 -1.06 -12.70 -19.09
CA GLY A 31 -0.09 -12.26 -20.10
C GLY A 31 1.34 -12.57 -19.65
N TYR A 32 2.17 -13.00 -20.59
CA TYR A 32 3.60 -13.22 -20.36
C TYR A 32 4.42 -12.27 -21.23
N ILE A 33 5.46 -11.72 -20.64
CA ILE A 33 6.47 -10.96 -21.39
C ILE A 33 7.65 -11.92 -21.62
N GLY A 34 7.92 -12.24 -22.89
CA GLY A 34 8.96 -13.20 -23.26
C GLY A 34 8.42 -14.62 -23.51
N LYS A 35 9.20 -15.63 -23.15
CA LYS A 35 8.81 -17.04 -23.37
C LYS A 35 7.72 -17.44 -22.37
N LYS A 36 6.62 -18.01 -22.88
CA LYS A 36 5.58 -18.58 -22.02
C LYS A 36 6.18 -19.72 -21.18
N PRO A 37 5.99 -19.74 -19.85
CA PRO A 37 6.45 -20.83 -19.00
C PRO A 37 5.74 -22.14 -19.34
N SER A 38 6.36 -23.26 -18.99
CA SER A 38 5.72 -24.58 -19.07
C SER A 38 4.55 -24.66 -18.08
N GLU A 39 3.70 -25.69 -18.21
CA GLU A 39 2.61 -25.93 -17.28
C GLU A 39 3.14 -26.15 -15.85
N GLU A 40 4.22 -26.92 -15.69
CA GLU A 40 4.83 -27.18 -14.39
C GLU A 40 5.41 -25.90 -13.75
N GLU A 41 6.06 -25.04 -14.53
CA GLU A 41 6.56 -23.75 -14.07
C GLU A 41 5.41 -22.82 -13.67
N SER A 42 4.33 -22.78 -14.46
CA SER A 42 3.12 -22.01 -14.16
C SER A 42 2.44 -22.51 -12.90
N GLU A 43 2.33 -23.83 -12.72
CA GLU A 43 1.76 -24.42 -11.51
C GLU A 43 2.56 -24.07 -10.24
N LYS A 44 3.89 -24.09 -10.32
CA LYS A 44 4.76 -23.65 -9.21
C LYS A 44 4.64 -22.16 -8.95
N GLN A 45 4.59 -21.34 -9.99
CA GLN A 45 4.48 -19.89 -9.87
C GLN A 45 3.20 -19.48 -9.15
N PHE A 46 2.08 -20.15 -9.47
CA PHE A 46 0.78 -19.87 -8.86
C PHE A 46 0.49 -20.71 -7.61
N GLU A 47 1.49 -21.37 -7.05
CA GLU A 47 1.33 -22.05 -5.78
C GLU A 47 1.16 -21.06 -4.64
N GLY A 48 0.07 -21.20 -3.87
CA GLY A 48 -0.23 -20.24 -2.82
C GLY A 48 -1.48 -20.56 -2.03
N LYS A 49 -1.80 -19.68 -1.08
CA LYS A 49 -2.95 -19.82 -0.19
C LYS A 49 -3.72 -18.51 -0.08
N ALA A 50 -5.04 -18.61 0.11
CA ALA A 50 -5.87 -17.45 0.42
C ALA A 50 -5.50 -16.88 1.79
N LEU A 51 -5.51 -15.54 1.89
CA LEU A 51 -5.43 -14.84 3.18
C LEU A 51 -6.69 -15.04 4.03
N GLY A 52 -7.82 -15.31 3.39
CA GLY A 52 -9.12 -15.37 4.02
C GLY A 52 -9.72 -14.00 4.34
N GLY A 53 -10.97 -14.00 4.81
CA GLY A 53 -11.72 -12.78 5.10
C GLY A 53 -12.42 -12.20 3.86
N ASN A 54 -12.98 -11.01 4.01
CA ASN A 54 -13.78 -10.37 2.96
C ASN A 54 -12.89 -9.45 2.09
N PHE A 55 -12.95 -9.58 0.77
CA PHE A 55 -12.25 -8.72 -0.17
C PHE A 55 -12.70 -7.24 -0.09
N LYS A 56 -13.91 -7.00 0.45
CA LYS A 56 -14.39 -5.64 0.73
C LYS A 56 -13.61 -4.96 1.86
N ASP A 57 -12.94 -5.72 2.74
CA ASP A 57 -12.16 -5.18 3.85
C ASP A 57 -10.72 -4.81 3.45
N VAL A 58 -10.54 -4.40 2.19
CA VAL A 58 -9.28 -3.89 1.66
C VAL A 58 -9.47 -2.44 1.23
N VAL A 59 -8.66 -1.54 1.78
CA VAL A 59 -8.67 -0.11 1.47
C VAL A 59 -7.30 0.36 1.00
N CYS A 60 -7.28 1.36 0.11
CA CYS A 60 -6.07 2.04 -0.35
C CYS A 60 -6.11 3.51 0.09
N ILE A 61 -5.07 3.97 0.78
CA ILE A 61 -4.95 5.36 1.24
C ILE A 61 -3.59 5.97 0.89
N GLY A 62 -3.07 5.64 -0.29
CA GLY A 62 -1.72 6.05 -0.70
C GLY A 62 -1.59 7.55 -0.96
N PHE A 63 -2.48 8.14 -1.73
CA PHE A 63 -2.50 9.55 -2.13
C PHE A 63 -1.19 10.07 -2.77
N ASN A 64 -0.20 9.21 -3.04
CA ASN A 64 1.13 9.56 -3.56
C ASN A 64 1.77 10.76 -2.82
N LEU A 65 1.81 10.68 -1.49
CA LEU A 65 2.20 11.78 -0.60
C LEU A 65 3.71 12.05 -0.59
N ASP A 66 4.49 11.28 -1.31
CA ASP A 66 5.93 11.46 -1.50
C ASP A 66 6.30 12.57 -2.50
N ILE A 67 5.33 13.03 -3.32
CA ILE A 67 5.53 14.07 -4.33
C ILE A 67 4.59 15.26 -4.14
N GLY A 68 5.10 16.46 -4.44
CA GLY A 68 4.34 17.71 -4.52
C GLY A 68 3.81 18.22 -3.17
N ASP A 69 2.88 19.15 -3.24
CA ASP A 69 2.31 19.84 -2.08
C ASP A 69 1.49 18.91 -1.17
N ILE A 70 1.79 18.89 0.11
CA ILE A 70 1.07 18.16 1.18
C ILE A 70 0.65 19.06 2.35
N ALA A 71 0.89 20.39 2.27
CA ALA A 71 0.52 21.32 3.33
C ALA A 71 -1.01 21.41 3.51
N GLY A 72 -1.74 21.31 2.40
CA GLY A 72 -3.21 21.30 2.39
C GLY A 72 -3.82 19.95 2.73
N GLY A 73 -5.12 19.82 2.49
CA GLY A 73 -5.81 18.53 2.57
C GLY A 73 -5.35 17.54 1.50
N ILE A 74 -5.48 16.25 1.78
CA ILE A 74 -5.08 15.16 0.87
C ILE A 74 -5.82 15.17 -0.48
N ASP A 75 -6.96 15.84 -0.56
CA ASP A 75 -7.82 16.00 -1.73
C ASP A 75 -7.94 17.48 -2.18
N SER A 76 -7.02 18.34 -1.72
CA SER A 76 -6.98 19.76 -2.09
C SER A 76 -6.73 19.95 -3.58
N GLU A 77 -7.13 21.12 -4.12
CA GLU A 77 -6.81 21.48 -5.52
C GLU A 77 -5.30 21.46 -5.80
N ALA A 78 -4.47 21.82 -4.81
CA ALA A 78 -3.02 21.72 -4.93
C ALA A 78 -2.59 20.26 -5.20
N ARG A 79 -3.17 19.28 -4.48
CA ARG A 79 -2.92 17.84 -4.71
C ARG A 79 -3.41 17.39 -6.09
N LYS A 80 -4.62 17.75 -6.47
CA LYS A 80 -5.16 17.43 -7.80
C LYS A 80 -4.27 17.98 -8.92
N ASN A 81 -3.75 19.21 -8.76
CA ASN A 81 -2.83 19.81 -9.71
C ASN A 81 -1.47 19.08 -9.79
N VAL A 82 -0.97 18.52 -8.68
CA VAL A 82 0.21 17.64 -8.71
C VAL A 82 -0.07 16.41 -9.58
N PHE A 83 -1.21 15.74 -9.38
CA PHE A 83 -1.62 14.60 -10.19
C PHE A 83 -1.73 14.96 -11.68
N LYS A 84 -2.37 16.08 -12.01
CA LYS A 84 -2.47 16.56 -13.39
C LYS A 84 -1.10 16.77 -14.03
N LYS A 85 -0.12 17.29 -13.28
CA LYS A 85 1.24 17.49 -13.78
C LYS A 85 2.03 16.20 -13.96
N VAL A 86 1.91 15.27 -13.02
CA VAL A 86 2.70 14.02 -13.05
C VAL A 86 2.13 13.01 -14.04
N PHE A 87 0.82 12.91 -14.12
CA PHE A 87 0.13 11.90 -14.92
C PHE A 87 -0.56 12.46 -16.16
N GLY A 88 -0.63 13.79 -16.34
CA GLY A 88 -1.36 14.45 -17.42
C GLY A 88 -0.75 14.30 -18.82
N SER A 89 0.44 13.67 -18.95
CA SER A 89 0.97 13.25 -20.26
C SER A 89 0.43 11.89 -20.71
N VAL A 90 -0.16 11.14 -19.80
CA VAL A 90 -0.97 9.96 -20.06
C VAL A 90 -2.40 10.49 -20.06
N THR A 91 -3.17 10.29 -21.13
CA THR A 91 -4.53 10.81 -21.37
C THR A 91 -5.51 10.49 -20.22
N PHE A 92 -5.33 11.15 -19.07
CA PHE A 92 -6.33 11.14 -18.00
C PHE A 92 -7.36 12.23 -18.34
N GLU A 93 -8.58 11.83 -18.60
CA GLU A 93 -9.70 12.76 -18.60
C GLU A 93 -9.85 13.36 -17.20
N ASP A 94 -10.28 14.62 -17.07
CA ASP A 94 -10.46 15.31 -15.78
C ASP A 94 -11.32 14.50 -14.79
N ASN A 95 -12.28 13.72 -15.30
CA ASN A 95 -13.13 12.84 -14.49
C ASN A 95 -12.40 11.62 -13.89
N GLU A 96 -11.27 11.17 -14.45
CA GLU A 96 -10.50 10.04 -13.88
C GLU A 96 -9.73 10.45 -12.64
N ILE A 97 -9.18 11.66 -12.61
CA ILE A 97 -8.53 12.23 -11.43
C ILE A 97 -9.55 12.37 -10.29
N GLU A 98 -10.73 12.91 -10.60
CA GLU A 98 -11.80 13.02 -9.59
C GLU A 98 -12.25 11.64 -9.07
N ARG A 99 -12.40 10.64 -9.95
CA ARG A 99 -12.72 9.26 -9.55
C ARG A 99 -11.63 8.67 -8.65
N TYR A 100 -10.36 8.90 -8.98
CA TYR A 100 -9.23 8.45 -8.15
C TYR A 100 -9.33 9.05 -6.74
N PHE A 101 -9.46 10.38 -6.61
CA PHE A 101 -9.55 11.03 -5.31
C PHE A 101 -10.80 10.62 -4.53
N ASN A 102 -11.94 10.46 -5.20
CA ASN A 102 -13.17 9.98 -4.57
C ASN A 102 -13.01 8.55 -4.03
N SER A 103 -12.42 7.65 -4.81
CA SER A 103 -12.15 6.28 -4.34
C SER A 103 -11.21 6.25 -3.12
N GLN A 104 -10.16 7.07 -3.12
CA GLN A 104 -9.23 7.17 -2.00
C GLN A 104 -9.92 7.77 -0.76
N ARG A 105 -10.82 8.74 -0.95
CA ARG A 105 -11.60 9.35 0.13
C ARG A 105 -12.57 8.34 0.75
N GLU A 106 -13.31 7.60 -0.06
CA GLU A 106 -14.23 6.54 0.41
C GLU A 106 -13.47 5.48 1.22
N ASP A 107 -12.30 5.06 0.76
CA ASP A 107 -11.43 4.13 1.47
C ASP A 107 -10.93 4.72 2.80
N PHE A 108 -10.59 6.01 2.82
CA PHE A 108 -10.15 6.70 4.02
C PHE A 108 -11.27 6.87 5.04
N GLU A 109 -12.48 7.22 4.60
CA GLU A 109 -13.66 7.27 5.47
C GLU A 109 -13.98 5.90 6.08
N LYS A 110 -13.90 4.84 5.27
CA LYS A 110 -14.06 3.47 5.74
C LYS A 110 -13.00 3.10 6.79
N LEU A 111 -11.75 3.50 6.58
CA LEU A 111 -10.68 3.32 7.57
C LEU A 111 -11.03 4.00 8.89
N LEU A 112 -11.47 5.27 8.85
CA LEU A 112 -11.81 6.04 10.06
C LEU A 112 -13.01 5.43 10.82
N ILE A 113 -14.03 4.97 10.09
CA ILE A 113 -15.19 4.29 10.69
C ILE A 113 -14.74 3.01 11.39
N ASN A 114 -13.92 2.20 10.73
CA ASN A 114 -13.40 0.94 11.27
C ASN A 114 -12.52 1.17 12.52
N ALA A 115 -11.63 2.16 12.46
CA ALA A 115 -10.79 2.53 13.58
C ALA A 115 -11.61 2.99 14.80
N LYS A 116 -12.64 3.82 14.58
CA LYS A 116 -13.54 4.30 15.65
C LYS A 116 -14.40 3.19 16.27
N SER A 117 -14.67 2.12 15.54
CA SER A 117 -15.38 0.94 16.08
C SER A 117 -14.48 0.02 16.90
N GLY A 118 -13.17 0.32 17.00
CA GLY A 118 -12.19 -0.50 17.72
C GLY A 118 -11.75 -1.76 16.96
N GLU A 119 -12.15 -1.91 15.70
CA GLU A 119 -11.74 -3.02 14.87
C GLU A 119 -10.24 -2.94 14.51
N PRO A 120 -9.50 -4.04 14.59
CA PRO A 120 -8.07 -4.02 14.29
C PRO A 120 -7.80 -3.74 12.81
N ILE A 121 -6.74 -2.99 12.57
CA ILE A 121 -6.25 -2.59 11.25
C ILE A 121 -4.92 -3.29 10.99
N ARG A 122 -4.74 -3.85 9.78
CA ARG A 122 -3.47 -4.39 9.32
C ARG A 122 -2.95 -3.56 8.15
N VAL A 123 -1.75 -3.03 8.29
CA VAL A 123 -1.10 -2.15 7.31
C VAL A 123 0.04 -2.89 6.62
N TRP A 124 -0.02 -2.98 5.31
CA TRP A 124 0.99 -3.58 4.45
C TRP A 124 1.87 -2.48 3.87
N LYS A 125 3.04 -2.29 4.45
CA LYS A 125 3.97 -1.24 4.07
C LYS A 125 5.22 -1.79 3.38
N SER A 126 5.75 -1.04 2.41
CA SER A 126 7.01 -1.31 1.72
C SER A 126 8.06 -0.25 2.02
N ASN A 127 9.30 -0.50 1.58
CA ASN A 127 10.40 0.45 1.71
C ASN A 127 10.42 1.47 0.55
N THR A 128 9.25 1.92 0.11
CA THR A 128 9.10 2.98 -0.89
C THR A 128 8.75 4.30 -0.23
N PRO A 129 9.18 5.46 -0.81
CA PRO A 129 8.84 6.77 -0.25
C PRO A 129 7.34 6.99 -0.07
N TYR A 130 6.53 6.64 -1.08
CA TYR A 130 5.08 6.80 -1.01
C TYR A 130 4.45 5.98 0.12
N SER A 131 4.91 4.73 0.32
CA SER A 131 4.42 3.88 1.41
C SER A 131 4.80 4.43 2.79
N ALA A 132 6.02 4.96 2.93
CA ALA A 132 6.48 5.57 4.18
C ALA A 132 5.70 6.86 4.50
N CYS A 133 5.48 7.74 3.51
CA CYS A 133 4.66 8.95 3.67
C CYS A 133 3.22 8.61 4.05
N ALA A 134 2.61 7.66 3.35
CA ALA A 134 1.23 7.26 3.60
C ALA A 134 1.07 6.60 4.99
N PHE A 135 2.07 5.85 5.46
CA PHE A 135 2.06 5.30 6.81
C PHE A 135 2.18 6.39 7.89
N ALA A 136 3.04 7.39 7.68
CA ALA A 136 3.15 8.55 8.58
C ALA A 136 1.83 9.34 8.63
N PHE A 137 1.21 9.59 7.47
CA PHE A 137 -0.12 10.20 7.36
C PHE A 137 -1.19 9.39 8.10
N LEU A 138 -1.24 8.07 7.89
CA LEU A 138 -2.18 7.17 8.59
C LEU A 138 -2.05 7.29 10.11
N CYS A 139 -0.82 7.26 10.62
CA CYS A 139 -0.57 7.39 12.06
C CYS A 139 -1.03 8.75 12.60
N ASP A 140 -0.87 9.83 11.84
CA ASP A 140 -1.38 11.16 12.21
C ASP A 140 -2.91 11.22 12.19
N ALA A 141 -3.53 10.69 11.15
CA ALA A 141 -5.00 10.63 11.03
C ALA A 141 -5.65 9.84 12.17
N LEU A 142 -4.97 8.80 12.65
CA LEU A 142 -5.45 7.93 13.73
C LEU A 142 -4.92 8.31 15.12
N ARG A 143 -4.14 9.41 15.26
CA ARG A 143 -3.42 9.75 16.51
C ARG A 143 -4.29 9.79 17.75
N ASN A 144 -5.53 10.28 17.62
CA ASN A 144 -6.50 10.44 18.69
C ASN A 144 -7.57 9.33 18.73
N ILE A 145 -7.41 8.29 17.92
CA ILE A 145 -8.34 7.15 17.87
C ILE A 145 -7.64 5.95 18.54
N GLU A 146 -8.28 5.40 19.56
CA GLU A 146 -7.81 4.18 20.20
C GLU A 146 -8.19 2.98 19.34
N CYS A 147 -7.24 2.48 18.56
CA CYS A 147 -7.40 1.30 17.73
C CYS A 147 -6.07 0.52 17.65
N LYS A 148 -6.20 -0.79 17.49
CA LYS A 148 -5.06 -1.68 17.30
C LYS A 148 -4.57 -1.59 15.85
N ILE A 149 -3.31 -1.22 15.65
CA ILE A 149 -2.67 -1.15 14.36
C ILE A 149 -1.56 -2.21 14.29
N ASN A 150 -1.73 -3.18 13.45
CA ASN A 150 -0.71 -4.16 13.10
C ASN A 150 -0.03 -3.74 11.79
N THR A 151 1.25 -4.03 11.65
CA THR A 151 2.01 -3.77 10.41
C THR A 151 2.68 -5.03 9.90
N ILE A 152 2.69 -5.19 8.59
CA ILE A 152 3.54 -6.13 7.87
C ILE A 152 4.44 -5.29 6.97
N SER A 153 5.74 -5.29 7.27
CA SER A 153 6.74 -4.61 6.44
C SER A 153 7.29 -5.59 5.42
N LEU A 154 7.23 -5.24 4.14
CA LEU A 154 7.83 -6.03 3.08
C LEU A 154 9.34 -6.05 3.29
N PRO A 155 9.97 -7.22 3.47
CA PRO A 155 11.42 -7.30 3.54
C PRO A 155 12.02 -7.06 2.16
N GLU A 156 13.16 -6.36 2.11
CA GLU A 156 13.89 -6.13 0.86
C GLU A 156 14.34 -7.45 0.21
N TYR A 157 14.67 -8.44 1.05
CA TYR A 157 15.09 -9.76 0.61
C TYR A 157 14.25 -10.84 1.29
N TRP A 158 13.75 -11.78 0.49
CA TRP A 158 12.97 -12.90 0.97
C TRP A 158 13.53 -14.24 0.44
N LYS A 159 13.78 -15.18 1.34
CA LYS A 159 14.22 -16.51 0.98
C LYS A 159 13.03 -17.32 0.45
N ILE A 160 13.07 -17.66 -0.84
CA ILE A 160 12.04 -18.49 -1.49
C ILE A 160 12.37 -19.97 -1.34
N SER A 161 13.65 -20.32 -1.48
CA SER A 161 14.18 -21.68 -1.31
C SER A 161 15.58 -21.62 -0.73
N ASP A 162 16.22 -22.78 -0.48
CA ASP A 162 17.58 -22.81 0.06
C ASP A 162 18.61 -22.10 -0.83
N ASN A 163 18.38 -22.08 -2.13
CA ASN A 163 19.29 -21.49 -3.11
C ASN A 163 18.74 -20.24 -3.80
N THR A 164 17.58 -19.71 -3.36
CA THR A 164 16.93 -18.58 -4.03
C THR A 164 16.51 -17.52 -3.03
N ILE A 165 17.09 -16.33 -3.18
CA ILE A 165 16.66 -15.11 -2.48
C ILE A 165 16.08 -14.18 -3.52
N GLN A 166 14.88 -13.67 -3.27
CA GLN A 166 14.20 -12.68 -4.10
C GLN A 166 14.28 -11.32 -3.43
N SER A 167 14.58 -10.28 -4.20
CA SER A 167 14.44 -8.89 -3.77
C SER A 167 13.06 -8.38 -4.15
N TYR A 168 12.46 -7.60 -3.25
CA TYR A 168 11.18 -6.94 -3.48
C TYR A 168 11.26 -5.47 -3.09
N ALA A 169 10.84 -4.59 -3.97
CA ALA A 169 10.71 -3.17 -3.68
C ALA A 169 9.31 -2.84 -3.15
N ASP A 170 8.29 -3.51 -3.66
CA ASP A 170 6.90 -3.18 -3.35
C ASP A 170 5.95 -4.39 -3.34
N TRP A 171 4.80 -4.24 -2.68
CA TRP A 171 3.74 -5.25 -2.61
C TRP A 171 3.11 -5.57 -3.97
N THR A 172 3.26 -4.69 -4.97
CA THR A 172 2.80 -4.93 -6.34
C THR A 172 3.58 -6.03 -7.06
N GLU A 173 4.76 -6.38 -6.55
CA GLU A 173 5.60 -7.46 -7.08
C GLU A 173 5.24 -8.83 -6.49
N ILE A 174 4.38 -8.86 -5.47
CA ILE A 174 3.97 -10.08 -4.79
C ILE A 174 2.75 -10.68 -5.46
N LEU A 175 2.85 -11.93 -5.90
CA LEU A 175 1.71 -12.66 -6.41
C LEU A 175 0.63 -12.84 -5.32
N PRO A 176 -0.66 -12.70 -5.66
CA PRO A 176 -1.75 -12.78 -4.69
C PRO A 176 -1.72 -14.01 -3.80
N GLY A 177 -1.37 -15.17 -4.33
CA GLY A 177 -1.25 -16.42 -3.57
C GLY A 177 -0.11 -16.43 -2.55
N HIS A 178 0.83 -15.49 -2.62
CA HIS A 178 2.01 -15.45 -1.75
C HIS A 178 1.88 -14.52 -0.54
N PHE A 179 0.89 -13.64 -0.48
CA PHE A 179 0.71 -12.72 0.65
C PHE A 179 0.67 -13.42 2.00
N HIS A 180 0.07 -14.62 2.08
CA HIS A 180 -0.01 -15.40 3.31
C HIS A 180 1.35 -15.71 3.94
N ARG A 181 2.44 -15.76 3.14
CA ARG A 181 3.80 -16.08 3.60
C ARG A 181 4.34 -15.00 4.54
N PHE A 182 3.88 -13.76 4.38
CA PHE A 182 4.35 -12.59 5.13
C PHE A 182 3.56 -12.35 6.42
N LEU A 183 2.49 -13.10 6.70
CA LEU A 183 1.73 -12.99 7.95
C LEU A 183 2.59 -13.23 9.20
N THR A 184 3.67 -14.02 9.08
CA THR A 184 4.63 -14.25 10.17
C THR A 184 5.43 -13.02 10.57
N LEU A 185 5.42 -11.97 9.75
CA LEU A 185 6.08 -10.68 10.00
C LEU A 185 5.14 -9.66 10.66
N GLU A 186 3.88 -10.05 10.89
CA GLU A 186 2.89 -9.16 11.51
C GLU A 186 3.32 -8.79 12.92
N ARG A 187 3.33 -7.49 13.22
CA ARG A 187 3.56 -6.96 14.56
C ARG A 187 2.65 -5.77 14.85
N GLU A 188 2.26 -5.63 16.08
CA GLU A 188 1.55 -4.45 16.55
C GLU A 188 2.52 -3.27 16.71
N ILE A 189 2.11 -2.07 16.34
CA ILE A 189 2.87 -0.86 16.62
C ILE A 189 2.52 -0.31 18.01
N SER A 190 3.51 0.21 18.71
CA SER A 190 3.28 0.87 19.99
C SER A 190 2.66 2.27 19.81
N ASN A 191 2.02 2.79 20.87
CA ASN A 191 1.55 4.18 20.89
C ASN A 191 2.68 5.20 20.70
N ASN A 192 3.90 4.88 21.15
CA ASN A 192 5.07 5.74 20.92
C ASN A 192 5.45 5.76 19.45
N GLU A 193 5.49 4.59 18.80
CA GLU A 193 5.75 4.49 17.35
C GLU A 193 4.71 5.25 16.54
N LYS A 194 3.42 5.11 16.88
CA LYS A 194 2.32 5.87 16.27
C LYS A 194 2.52 7.38 16.40
N ARG A 195 2.91 7.86 17.61
CA ARG A 195 3.18 9.28 17.83
C ARG A 195 4.41 9.78 17.06
N MET A 196 5.48 9.00 17.01
CA MET A 196 6.67 9.35 16.23
C MET A 196 6.35 9.50 14.74
N GLN A 197 5.54 8.60 14.17
CA GLN A 197 5.12 8.70 12.78
C GLN A 197 4.20 9.92 12.54
N SER A 198 3.30 10.22 13.47
CA SER A 198 2.47 11.42 13.43
C SER A 198 3.33 12.70 13.49
N SER A 199 4.35 12.76 14.35
CA SER A 199 5.29 13.89 14.39
C SER A 199 6.03 14.05 13.07
N LEU A 200 6.59 12.95 12.54
CA LEU A 200 7.24 12.96 11.23
C LEU A 200 6.34 13.49 10.12
N TRP A 201 5.07 13.08 10.09
CA TRP A 201 4.10 13.62 9.12
C TRP A 201 3.92 15.13 9.24
N ASN A 202 3.81 15.65 10.47
CA ASN A 202 3.67 17.09 10.70
C ASN A 202 4.92 17.87 10.27
N ASP A 203 6.12 17.33 10.52
CA ASP A 203 7.38 17.95 10.08
C ASP A 203 7.45 18.01 8.54
N LEU A 204 7.13 16.90 7.84
CA LEU A 204 7.10 16.86 6.38
C LEU A 204 6.09 17.85 5.78
N ARG A 205 4.92 18.01 6.43
CA ARG A 205 3.91 19.01 6.02
C ARG A 205 4.38 20.44 6.22
N ALA A 206 5.07 20.71 7.32
CA ALA A 206 5.61 22.04 7.61
C ALA A 206 6.73 22.43 6.62
N GLU A 207 7.59 21.48 6.28
CA GLU A 207 8.64 21.66 5.26
C GLU A 207 8.05 21.79 3.85
N ASN A 208 7.00 21.03 3.55
CA ASN A 208 6.29 20.98 2.27
C ASN A 208 7.20 20.94 1.03
N ALA A 209 8.29 20.19 1.10
CA ALA A 209 9.23 20.04 0.00
C ALA A 209 8.57 19.38 -1.23
N PRO A 210 9.07 19.63 -2.46
CA PRO A 210 8.47 19.07 -3.68
C PRO A 210 8.60 17.54 -3.78
N LEU A 211 9.62 16.95 -3.14
CA LEU A 211 9.84 15.51 -3.13
C LEU A 211 10.17 15.02 -1.71
N ARG A 212 9.88 13.75 -1.46
CA ARG A 212 10.28 13.01 -0.26
C ARG A 212 10.93 11.71 -0.69
N ALA A 213 12.09 11.42 -0.13
CA ALA A 213 12.86 10.22 -0.44
C ALA A 213 13.08 9.38 0.81
N LEU A 214 13.26 8.09 0.62
CA LEU A 214 13.64 7.17 1.69
C LEU A 214 15.14 6.85 1.55
N VAL A 215 15.94 7.32 2.49
CA VAL A 215 17.41 7.10 2.49
C VAL A 215 17.80 6.37 3.76
N ASN A 216 18.35 5.18 3.63
CA ASN A 216 18.70 4.30 4.74
C ASN A 216 17.55 4.09 5.73
N GLY A 217 16.33 3.88 5.20
CA GLY A 217 15.12 3.68 6.01
C GLY A 217 14.57 4.95 6.67
N LYS A 218 15.20 6.12 6.45
CA LYS A 218 14.72 7.41 6.95
C LYS A 218 14.07 8.21 5.84
N LEU A 219 12.85 8.66 6.08
CA LEU A 219 12.12 9.56 5.18
C LEU A 219 12.67 10.98 5.36
N ILE A 220 13.05 11.61 4.25
CA ILE A 220 13.61 12.96 4.20
C ILE A 220 12.92 13.79 3.13
N SER A 221 12.87 15.10 3.36
CA SER A 221 12.49 16.09 2.33
C SER A 221 13.65 16.33 1.37
N VAL A 222 13.31 16.46 0.10
CA VAL A 222 14.26 16.76 -0.99
C VAL A 222 13.80 18.03 -1.69
N PRO A 223 14.68 19.03 -1.83
CA PRO A 223 14.35 20.32 -2.46
C PRO A 223 14.07 20.21 -3.96
#